data_fc21b0c163f10d456c11e9f00fd90c6b
#
_entry.id   fc21b0c163f10d456c11e9f00fd90c6b
#
_cell.length_a   1.000
_cell.length_b   1.000
_cell.length_c   1.000
_cell.angle_alpha   90.00
_cell.angle_beta   90.00
_cell.angle_gamma   90.00
#
_symmetry.space_group_name_H-M   'P 1'
#
loop_
_entity.id
_entity.type
_entity.pdbx_description
1 polymer ?
#
loop_
_entity_poly.entity_id
_entity_poly.type
_entity_poly.pdbx_seq_one_letter_code
_entity_poly.pdbx_strand_id
1 'polypeptide(L)'
;MVYFISDAHLGSRVIKNPRAHEKKLVDWLESVKIDATVIYLLGDMFDFWFEYRTVVPKGYVRFLGKLAELVDSGIEIHFFTGNHDIWTFGYLENEIGLIVHREPITVQHGDKRFYLAHGDGLSDQDHGFKLIRKIFHSPIAQKLFRLVPPQLGQEFGYNWAKRNRQRILHLENKYLGEDKEDLVVFSKKYSETHDVDFMIYGHRHILLDLQLKNRKRVVILGDFVSIFSFGVFDGEEFRLEFDANRTASPNHEGNKIGF
;
A
#
# COMPACT_ATOMS: atom_id res chain seq x y z
N MET A 1 -19.58 -1.11 -3.11
CA MET A 1 -18.46 -2.06 -3.00
C MET A 1 -17.33 -1.49 -2.17
N VAL A 2 -16.46 -2.34 -1.60
CA VAL A 2 -15.24 -1.93 -0.87
C VAL A 2 -14.03 -2.33 -1.70
N TYR A 3 -13.13 -1.38 -1.95
CA TYR A 3 -11.93 -1.59 -2.76
C TYR A 3 -10.66 -1.46 -1.94
N PHE A 4 -9.64 -2.25 -2.31
CA PHE A 4 -8.35 -2.30 -1.62
C PHE A 4 -7.22 -2.24 -2.65
N ILE A 5 -6.27 -1.33 -2.47
CA ILE A 5 -5.10 -1.16 -3.34
C ILE A 5 -3.89 -0.78 -2.50
N SER A 6 -2.69 -1.11 -2.96
CA SER A 6 -1.43 -0.73 -2.31
C SER A 6 -0.30 -0.54 -3.31
N ASP A 7 0.82 -0.05 -2.83
CA ASP A 7 2.12 -0.09 -3.54
C ASP A 7 2.07 0.53 -4.94
N ALA A 8 1.48 1.72 -5.06
CA ALA A 8 1.46 2.47 -6.33
C ALA A 8 2.78 3.22 -6.61
N HIS A 9 3.54 3.54 -5.56
CA HIS A 9 4.85 4.18 -5.64
C HIS A 9 4.94 5.34 -6.62
N LEU A 10 3.97 6.24 -6.59
CA LEU A 10 3.97 7.44 -7.41
C LEU A 10 5.26 8.25 -7.19
N GLY A 11 5.86 8.71 -8.27
CA GLY A 11 7.14 9.44 -8.24
C GLY A 11 8.39 8.55 -8.23
N SER A 12 8.24 7.25 -8.29
CA SER A 12 9.37 6.33 -8.32
C SER A 12 10.28 6.56 -9.52
N ARG A 13 11.58 6.69 -9.26
CA ARG A 13 12.61 6.93 -10.27
C ARG A 13 12.91 5.72 -11.17
N VAL A 14 12.32 4.56 -10.86
CA VAL A 14 12.41 3.39 -11.73
C VAL A 14 11.26 3.31 -12.75
N ILE A 15 10.23 4.10 -12.58
CA ILE A 15 9.10 4.18 -13.50
C ILE A 15 9.47 5.06 -14.68
N LYS A 16 9.53 4.47 -15.89
CA LYS A 16 9.95 5.16 -17.12
C LYS A 16 9.02 6.31 -17.52
N ASN A 17 7.72 6.17 -17.28
CA ASN A 17 6.72 7.20 -17.62
C ASN A 17 5.83 7.49 -16.39
N PRO A 18 6.29 8.35 -15.46
CA PRO A 18 5.56 8.64 -14.22
C PRO A 18 4.15 9.22 -14.46
N ARG A 19 4.00 10.05 -15.50
CA ARG A 19 2.69 10.65 -15.83
C ARG A 19 1.67 9.61 -16.32
N ALA A 20 2.11 8.68 -17.15
CA ALA A 20 1.22 7.60 -17.61
C ALA A 20 0.86 6.65 -16.47
N HIS A 21 1.79 6.42 -15.54
CA HIS A 21 1.55 5.63 -14.35
C HIS A 21 0.51 6.29 -13.42
N GLU A 22 0.71 7.58 -13.09
CA GLU A 22 -0.28 8.36 -12.33
C GLU A 22 -1.65 8.33 -13.02
N LYS A 23 -1.68 8.54 -14.34
CA LYS A 23 -2.94 8.50 -15.10
C LYS A 23 -3.63 7.13 -14.99
N LYS A 24 -2.90 6.05 -15.06
CA LYS A 24 -3.46 4.69 -14.94
C LYS A 24 -4.15 4.47 -13.59
N LEU A 25 -3.55 4.96 -12.51
CA LEU A 25 -4.15 4.91 -11.17
C LEU A 25 -5.42 5.78 -11.10
N VAL A 26 -5.40 6.96 -11.71
CA VAL A 26 -6.56 7.86 -11.79
C VAL A 26 -7.69 7.24 -12.62
N ASP A 27 -7.35 6.59 -13.74
CA ASP A 27 -8.34 5.91 -14.60
C ASP A 27 -8.99 4.71 -13.85
N TRP A 28 -8.21 3.99 -13.03
CA TRP A 28 -8.75 2.96 -12.16
C TRP A 28 -9.69 3.54 -11.10
N LEU A 29 -9.30 4.61 -10.40
CA LEU A 29 -10.16 5.31 -9.44
C LEU A 29 -11.47 5.79 -10.08
N GLU A 30 -11.40 6.30 -11.32
CA GLU A 30 -12.61 6.69 -12.07
C GLU A 30 -13.50 5.48 -12.38
N SER A 31 -12.92 4.35 -12.71
CA SER A 31 -13.69 3.14 -13.04
C SER A 31 -14.43 2.57 -11.83
N VAL A 32 -13.85 2.62 -10.63
CA VAL A 32 -14.46 2.11 -9.41
C VAL A 32 -15.43 3.10 -8.74
N LYS A 33 -15.39 4.37 -9.14
CA LYS A 33 -16.27 5.44 -8.62
C LYS A 33 -17.75 5.07 -8.72
N ILE A 34 -18.12 4.29 -9.73
CA ILE A 34 -19.51 3.99 -10.04
C ILE A 34 -20.23 3.22 -8.92
N ASP A 35 -19.52 2.44 -8.13
CA ASP A 35 -20.08 1.56 -7.10
C ASP A 35 -19.28 1.50 -5.80
N ALA A 36 -18.13 2.18 -5.74
CA ALA A 36 -17.33 2.27 -4.52
C ALA A 36 -18.09 3.02 -3.42
N THR A 37 -18.13 2.43 -2.24
CA THR A 37 -18.56 3.10 -1.00
C THR A 37 -17.38 3.43 -0.12
N VAL A 38 -16.37 2.55 -0.12
CA VAL A 38 -15.12 2.69 0.65
C VAL A 38 -13.94 2.26 -0.21
N ILE A 39 -12.84 3.01 -0.14
CA ILE A 39 -11.57 2.66 -0.77
C ILE A 39 -10.46 2.66 0.28
N TYR A 40 -9.74 1.55 0.40
CA TYR A 40 -8.57 1.41 1.25
C TYR A 40 -7.29 1.48 0.43
N LEU A 41 -6.49 2.53 0.66
CA LEU A 41 -5.14 2.70 0.12
C LEU A 41 -4.16 2.17 1.18
N LEU A 42 -3.69 0.93 1.03
CA LEU A 42 -2.94 0.21 2.07
C LEU A 42 -1.43 0.51 2.05
N GLY A 43 -1.08 1.79 1.88
CA GLY A 43 0.29 2.30 2.00
C GLY A 43 1.14 2.21 0.74
N ASP A 44 2.28 2.89 0.79
CA ASP A 44 3.24 3.02 -0.31
C ASP A 44 2.60 3.54 -1.62
N MET A 45 1.62 4.44 -1.46
CA MET A 45 1.02 5.13 -2.60
C MET A 45 2.03 6.09 -3.25
N PHE A 46 2.92 6.66 -2.45
CA PHE A 46 4.03 7.50 -2.91
C PHE A 46 5.37 6.80 -2.67
N ASP A 47 6.30 6.96 -3.63
CA ASP A 47 7.67 6.41 -3.48
C ASP A 47 8.48 7.12 -2.39
N PHE A 48 8.12 8.37 -2.11
CA PHE A 48 8.58 9.15 -0.96
C PHE A 48 7.61 10.29 -0.68
N TRP A 49 7.20 10.44 0.59
CA TRP A 49 6.34 11.53 1.04
C TRP A 49 6.85 12.12 2.34
N PHE A 50 6.99 13.44 2.39
CA PHE A 50 7.28 14.18 3.62
C PHE A 50 6.55 15.53 3.59
N GLU A 51 5.69 15.75 4.56
CA GLU A 51 4.99 17.01 4.74
C GLU A 51 5.83 17.98 5.55
N TYR A 52 6.31 19.03 4.90
CA TYR A 52 6.89 20.17 5.61
C TYR A 52 5.77 21.05 6.14
N ARG A 53 6.14 22.07 6.92
CA ARG A 53 5.15 22.95 7.54
C ARG A 53 4.26 23.68 6.51
N THR A 54 4.82 24.10 5.39
CA THR A 54 4.17 24.93 4.36
C THR A 54 4.32 24.40 2.94
N VAL A 55 4.96 23.23 2.78
CA VAL A 55 5.16 22.64 1.46
C VAL A 55 5.04 21.12 1.53
N VAL A 56 4.47 20.54 0.48
CA VAL A 56 4.39 19.11 0.24
C VAL A 56 5.17 18.76 -1.03
N PRO A 57 5.50 17.48 -1.27
CA PRO A 57 6.12 17.08 -2.53
C PRO A 57 5.31 17.52 -3.73
N LYS A 58 5.96 18.15 -4.70
CA LYS A 58 5.30 18.57 -5.94
C LYS A 58 5.00 17.38 -6.86
N GLY A 59 3.91 17.46 -7.58
CA GLY A 59 3.41 16.42 -8.46
C GLY A 59 2.10 15.84 -7.94
N TYR A 60 1.71 14.71 -8.49
CA TYR A 60 0.55 13.93 -8.04
C TYR A 60 -0.79 14.70 -8.10
N VAL A 61 -0.84 15.78 -8.84
CA VAL A 61 -2.01 16.71 -8.89
C VAL A 61 -3.27 15.98 -9.37
N ARG A 62 -3.12 15.03 -10.31
CA ARG A 62 -4.26 14.27 -10.83
C ARG A 62 -4.74 13.25 -9.82
N PHE A 63 -3.82 12.56 -9.16
CA PHE A 63 -4.14 11.57 -8.14
C PHE A 63 -4.80 12.22 -6.93
N LEU A 64 -4.16 13.25 -6.36
CA LEU A 64 -4.71 13.99 -5.21
C LEU A 64 -6.04 14.65 -5.55
N GLY A 65 -6.15 15.29 -6.74
CA GLY A 65 -7.41 15.88 -7.20
C GLY A 65 -8.52 14.83 -7.41
N LYS A 66 -8.18 13.62 -7.88
CA LYS A 66 -9.14 12.54 -8.01
C LYS A 66 -9.60 12.01 -6.64
N LEU A 67 -8.69 11.90 -5.67
CA LEU A 67 -9.06 11.51 -4.31
C LEU A 67 -10.00 12.54 -3.67
N ALA A 68 -9.70 13.85 -3.81
CA ALA A 68 -10.57 14.91 -3.31
C ALA A 68 -11.96 14.85 -3.97
N GLU A 69 -12.03 14.69 -5.30
CA GLU A 69 -13.30 14.54 -6.03
C GLU A 69 -14.13 13.35 -5.52
N LEU A 70 -13.47 12.21 -5.24
CA LEU A 70 -14.16 11.02 -4.74
C LEU A 70 -14.69 11.24 -3.32
N VAL A 71 -13.89 11.88 -2.44
CA VAL A 71 -14.33 12.25 -1.08
C VAL A 71 -15.51 13.22 -1.16
N ASP A 72 -15.43 14.25 -1.99
CA ASP A 72 -16.52 15.22 -2.20
C ASP A 72 -17.80 14.57 -2.74
N SER A 73 -17.66 13.45 -3.46
CA SER A 73 -18.80 12.65 -3.93
C SER A 73 -19.38 11.68 -2.88
N GLY A 74 -18.80 11.66 -1.67
CA GLY A 74 -19.27 10.85 -0.54
C GLY A 74 -18.65 9.47 -0.40
N ILE A 75 -17.58 9.17 -1.17
CA ILE A 75 -16.82 7.92 -1.03
C ILE A 75 -15.83 8.06 0.13
N GLU A 76 -15.88 7.13 1.08
CA GLU A 76 -14.94 7.11 2.20
C GLU A 76 -13.58 6.55 1.75
N ILE A 77 -12.50 7.32 1.92
CA ILE A 77 -11.17 6.90 1.51
C ILE A 77 -10.23 6.84 2.71
N HIS A 78 -9.75 5.64 2.99
CA HIS A 78 -8.77 5.36 4.03
C HIS A 78 -7.37 5.28 3.43
N PHE A 79 -6.42 5.99 4.02
CA PHE A 79 -5.02 5.97 3.63
C PHE A 79 -4.18 5.39 4.77
N PHE A 80 -3.54 4.27 4.54
CA PHE A 80 -2.55 3.72 5.46
C PHE A 80 -1.18 4.24 5.10
N THR A 81 -0.40 4.63 6.09
CA THR A 81 1.00 4.93 5.86
C THR A 81 1.77 3.63 5.65
N GLY A 82 2.52 3.55 4.56
CA GLY A 82 3.54 2.54 4.36
C GLY A 82 4.93 3.03 4.79
N ASN A 83 5.96 2.26 4.50
CA ASN A 83 7.32 2.65 4.86
C ASN A 83 7.92 3.76 3.96
N HIS A 84 7.32 4.02 2.80
CA HIS A 84 7.74 5.07 1.87
C HIS A 84 7.00 6.39 2.08
N ASP A 85 5.79 6.36 2.60
CA ASP A 85 4.93 7.54 2.77
C ASP A 85 4.48 7.76 4.23
N ILE A 86 5.33 7.33 5.16
CA ILE A 86 5.11 7.39 6.61
C ILE A 86 4.97 8.83 7.16
N TRP A 87 5.53 9.83 6.48
CA TRP A 87 5.66 11.19 7.02
C TRP A 87 4.54 12.12 6.57
N THR A 88 3.31 11.70 6.89
CA THR A 88 2.08 12.49 6.76
C THR A 88 1.78 13.23 8.07
N PHE A 89 1.47 14.51 8.01
CA PHE A 89 1.27 15.35 9.19
C PHE A 89 0.00 16.22 9.11
N GLY A 90 -0.97 15.79 8.33
CA GLY A 90 -2.29 16.42 8.27
C GLY A 90 -2.69 16.97 6.90
N TYR A 91 -1.82 17.04 5.93
CA TYR A 91 -2.18 17.51 4.59
C TYR A 91 -3.22 16.61 3.91
N LEU A 92 -3.01 15.31 3.96
CA LEU A 92 -3.94 14.36 3.33
C LEU A 92 -5.31 14.37 4.03
N GLU A 93 -5.33 14.57 5.34
CA GLU A 93 -6.56 14.67 6.11
C GLU A 93 -7.28 16.00 5.87
N ASN A 94 -6.57 17.13 5.97
CA ASN A 94 -7.18 18.46 6.00
C ASN A 94 -7.50 19.02 4.61
N GLU A 95 -6.66 18.71 3.60
CA GLU A 95 -6.81 19.29 2.25
C GLU A 95 -7.52 18.35 1.29
N ILE A 96 -7.35 17.01 1.48
CA ILE A 96 -7.93 16.01 0.59
C ILE A 96 -9.16 15.35 1.22
N GLY A 97 -9.23 15.31 2.56
CA GLY A 97 -10.34 14.70 3.30
C GLY A 97 -10.18 13.20 3.54
N LEU A 98 -8.95 12.66 3.49
CA LEU A 98 -8.70 11.24 3.71
C LEU A 98 -8.73 10.89 5.21
N ILE A 99 -9.09 9.65 5.52
CA ILE A 99 -8.95 9.06 6.84
C ILE A 99 -7.60 8.35 6.92
N VAL A 100 -6.62 8.97 7.59
CA VAL A 100 -5.25 8.44 7.63
C VAL A 100 -5.03 7.53 8.83
N HIS A 101 -4.55 6.31 8.54
CA HIS A 101 -4.18 5.29 9.52
C HIS A 101 -2.67 5.13 9.58
N ARG A 102 -2.10 5.28 10.78
CA ARG A 102 -0.65 5.11 11.04
C ARG A 102 -0.34 3.79 11.73
N GLU A 103 -1.39 3.04 12.07
CA GLU A 103 -1.34 1.71 12.69
C GLU A 103 -2.36 0.79 11.99
N PRO A 104 -2.20 -0.53 12.10
CA PRO A 104 -3.19 -1.49 11.61
C PRO A 104 -4.56 -1.27 12.25
N ILE A 105 -5.62 -1.56 11.52
CA ILE A 105 -6.99 -1.51 12.04
C ILE A 105 -7.74 -2.81 11.75
N THR A 106 -8.77 -3.05 12.53
CA THR A 106 -9.78 -4.07 12.23
C THR A 106 -11.11 -3.37 11.97
N VAL A 107 -11.70 -3.66 10.81
CA VAL A 107 -13.00 -3.08 10.39
C VAL A 107 -13.96 -4.19 10.03
N GLN A 108 -15.25 -3.86 10.06
CA GLN A 108 -16.32 -4.77 9.67
C GLN A 108 -17.02 -4.26 8.41
N HIS A 109 -17.15 -5.12 7.41
CA HIS A 109 -17.97 -4.88 6.23
C HIS A 109 -18.95 -6.06 6.07
N GLY A 110 -20.25 -5.77 6.14
CA GLY A 110 -21.27 -6.81 6.24
C GLY A 110 -21.02 -7.71 7.46
N ASP A 111 -20.99 -9.01 7.24
CA ASP A 111 -20.73 -10.01 8.30
C ASP A 111 -19.24 -10.36 8.42
N LYS A 112 -18.36 -9.72 7.66
CA LYS A 112 -16.93 -10.05 7.61
C LYS A 112 -16.06 -9.02 8.33
N ARG A 113 -15.05 -9.51 9.03
CA ARG A 113 -14.04 -8.71 9.73
C ARG A 113 -12.72 -8.74 8.98
N PHE A 114 -12.19 -7.56 8.71
CA PHE A 114 -10.97 -7.33 7.96
C PHE A 114 -9.90 -6.72 8.86
N TYR A 115 -8.77 -7.40 9.00
CA TYR A 115 -7.56 -6.79 9.53
C TYR A 115 -6.79 -6.18 8.38
N LEU A 116 -6.55 -4.88 8.43
CA LEU A 116 -5.93 -4.10 7.37
C LEU A 116 -4.63 -3.48 7.86
N ALA A 117 -3.56 -3.67 7.11
CA ALA A 117 -2.26 -3.10 7.40
C ALA A 117 -1.45 -2.94 6.11
N HIS A 118 -0.47 -2.04 6.09
CA HIS A 118 0.51 -2.05 5.00
C HIS A 118 1.31 -3.34 4.99
N GLY A 119 1.80 -3.77 6.13
CA GLY A 119 2.54 -5.03 6.28
C GLY A 119 3.95 -4.86 6.82
N ASP A 120 4.50 -3.66 6.74
CA ASP A 120 5.83 -3.36 7.25
C ASP A 120 5.91 -3.49 8.79
N GLY A 121 7.00 -4.11 9.26
CA GLY A 121 7.27 -4.24 10.70
C GLY A 121 6.40 -5.24 11.45
N LEU A 122 5.54 -6.02 10.79
CA LEU A 122 4.76 -7.10 11.40
C LEU A 122 5.60 -8.37 11.61
N SER A 123 6.71 -8.54 10.88
CA SER A 123 7.64 -9.65 11.09
C SER A 123 8.40 -9.54 12.40
N ASP A 124 8.54 -10.64 13.13
CA ASP A 124 9.38 -10.69 14.33
C ASP A 124 10.88 -10.77 14.01
N GLN A 125 11.25 -11.12 12.78
CA GLN A 125 12.63 -11.47 12.43
C GLN A 125 13.47 -10.28 11.91
N ASP A 126 12.86 -9.18 11.43
CA ASP A 126 13.61 -8.07 10.84
C ASP A 126 13.96 -6.97 11.87
N HIS A 127 14.94 -7.26 12.72
CA HIS A 127 15.43 -6.31 13.73
C HIS A 127 16.04 -5.03 13.12
N GLY A 128 16.69 -5.14 11.96
CA GLY A 128 17.29 -3.99 11.27
C GLY A 128 16.24 -3.01 10.78
N PHE A 129 15.21 -3.51 10.16
CA PHE A 129 14.08 -2.72 9.69
C PHE A 129 13.31 -2.08 10.85
N LYS A 130 13.06 -2.83 11.93
CA LYS A 130 12.42 -2.31 13.15
C LYS A 130 13.17 -1.12 13.75
N LEU A 131 14.51 -1.14 13.74
CA LEU A 131 15.31 -0.02 14.21
C LEU A 131 15.15 1.22 13.31
N ILE A 132 15.22 1.06 12.00
CA ILE A 132 15.02 2.15 11.04
C ILE A 132 13.61 2.70 11.15
N ARG A 133 12.60 1.84 11.23
CA ARG A 133 11.21 2.22 11.46
C ARG A 133 11.05 3.05 12.73
N LYS A 134 11.68 2.63 13.84
CA LYS A 134 11.67 3.39 15.12
C LYS A 134 12.29 4.79 14.96
N ILE A 135 13.37 4.92 14.19
CA ILE A 135 13.97 6.23 13.90
C ILE A 135 13.02 7.09 13.07
N PHE A 136 12.40 6.55 12.03
CA PHE A 136 11.49 7.28 11.17
C PHE A 136 10.19 7.69 11.86
N HIS A 137 9.73 6.91 12.83
CA HIS A 137 8.59 7.28 13.69
C HIS A 137 8.96 8.23 14.83
N SER A 138 10.27 8.47 15.08
CA SER A 138 10.70 9.36 16.15
C SER A 138 10.30 10.83 15.88
N PRO A 139 9.52 11.47 16.76
CA PRO A 139 9.17 12.89 16.60
C PRO A 139 10.39 13.81 16.56
N ILE A 140 11.49 13.41 17.21
CA ILE A 140 12.75 14.17 17.20
C ILE A 140 13.39 14.08 15.82
N ALA A 141 13.51 12.87 15.24
CA ALA A 141 14.05 12.69 13.90
C ALA A 141 13.22 13.42 12.83
N GLN A 142 11.90 13.37 12.94
CA GLN A 142 10.98 14.10 12.06
C GLN A 142 11.16 15.62 12.19
N LYS A 143 11.30 16.16 13.40
CA LYS A 143 11.57 17.60 13.63
C LYS A 143 12.92 18.02 13.05
N LEU A 144 13.96 17.19 13.20
CA LEU A 144 15.27 17.45 12.64
C LEU A 144 15.23 17.39 11.11
N PHE A 145 14.54 16.41 10.53
CA PHE A 145 14.40 16.32 9.07
C PHE A 145 13.65 17.52 8.47
N ARG A 146 12.71 18.13 9.19
CA ARG A 146 12.03 19.38 8.78
C ARG A 146 12.98 20.58 8.60
N LEU A 147 14.16 20.55 9.21
CA LEU A 147 15.19 21.61 9.03
C LEU A 147 15.97 21.41 7.73
N VAL A 148 15.93 20.23 7.12
CA VAL A 148 16.55 19.99 5.82
C VAL A 148 15.75 20.71 4.74
N PRO A 149 16.39 21.48 3.85
CA PRO A 149 15.69 22.12 2.74
C PRO A 149 14.86 21.11 1.94
N PRO A 150 13.60 21.41 1.58
CA PRO A 150 12.70 20.45 0.95
C PRO A 150 13.28 19.76 -0.29
N GLN A 151 14.03 20.49 -1.11
CA GLN A 151 14.68 19.95 -2.29
C GLN A 151 15.70 18.85 -1.94
N LEU A 152 16.52 19.05 -0.91
CA LEU A 152 17.53 18.10 -0.47
C LEU A 152 16.86 16.89 0.23
N GLY A 153 15.83 17.14 1.03
CA GLY A 153 15.07 16.08 1.69
C GLY A 153 14.37 15.16 0.69
N GLN A 154 13.74 15.72 -0.34
CA GLN A 154 13.12 14.94 -1.41
C GLN A 154 14.16 14.15 -2.21
N GLU A 155 15.28 14.78 -2.58
CA GLU A 155 16.37 14.09 -3.30
C GLU A 155 16.94 12.92 -2.51
N PHE A 156 17.17 13.12 -1.20
CA PHE A 156 17.57 12.05 -0.29
C PHE A 156 16.55 10.92 -0.26
N GLY A 157 15.27 11.24 -0.06
CA GLY A 157 14.20 10.25 0.04
C GLY A 157 14.06 9.41 -1.22
N TYR A 158 14.00 10.04 -2.39
CA TYR A 158 13.92 9.31 -3.66
C TYR A 158 15.15 8.46 -3.96
N ASN A 159 16.35 8.92 -3.59
CA ASN A 159 17.57 8.12 -3.76
C ASN A 159 17.60 6.94 -2.80
N TRP A 160 17.12 7.12 -1.57
CA TRP A 160 16.96 6.06 -0.59
C TRP A 160 15.98 5.00 -1.10
N ALA A 161 14.80 5.40 -1.52
CA ALA A 161 13.78 4.53 -2.08
C ALA A 161 14.31 3.73 -3.29
N LYS A 162 14.97 4.42 -4.23
CA LYS A 162 15.58 3.78 -5.40
C LYS A 162 16.63 2.72 -5.03
N ARG A 163 17.51 3.02 -4.05
CA ARG A 163 18.54 2.05 -3.60
C ARG A 163 17.92 0.83 -2.94
N ASN A 164 16.93 1.03 -2.09
CA ASN A 164 16.22 -0.07 -1.47
C ASN A 164 15.57 -0.95 -2.53
N ARG A 165 14.84 -0.37 -3.46
CA ARG A 165 14.17 -1.11 -4.54
C ARG A 165 15.14 -1.89 -5.41
N GLN A 166 16.31 -1.34 -5.75
CA GLN A 166 17.33 -2.06 -6.53
C GLN A 166 17.90 -3.26 -5.76
N ARG A 167 18.04 -3.18 -4.43
CA ARG A 167 18.46 -4.33 -3.60
C ARG A 167 17.40 -5.41 -3.53
N ILE A 168 16.15 -5.03 -3.61
CA ILE A 168 14.95 -5.83 -3.35
C ILE A 168 14.41 -6.49 -4.64
N LEU A 169 14.54 -5.81 -5.81
CA LEU A 169 14.08 -6.34 -7.11
C LEU A 169 14.59 -7.77 -7.44
N HIS A 170 15.67 -8.21 -6.81
CA HIS A 170 16.19 -9.57 -6.96
C HIS A 170 15.62 -10.59 -5.96
N LEU A 171 14.94 -10.14 -4.89
CA LEU A 171 14.53 -11.00 -3.77
C LEU A 171 13.01 -10.98 -3.49
N GLU A 172 12.30 -9.90 -3.79
CA GLU A 172 10.97 -9.64 -3.25
C GLU A 172 9.79 -10.16 -4.07
N ASN A 173 9.95 -10.41 -5.35
CA ASN A 173 8.83 -10.84 -6.19
C ASN A 173 8.57 -12.36 -6.14
N LYS A 174 9.13 -13.06 -5.14
CA LYS A 174 8.92 -14.49 -4.99
C LYS A 174 8.23 -14.80 -3.66
N TYR A 175 7.13 -15.51 -3.74
CA TYR A 175 6.52 -16.11 -2.56
C TYR A 175 7.46 -17.14 -1.92
N LEU A 176 7.75 -16.98 -0.65
CA LEU A 176 8.73 -17.79 0.09
C LEU A 176 8.13 -19.09 0.66
N GLY A 177 6.81 -19.26 0.55
CA GLY A 177 6.08 -20.35 1.15
C GLY A 177 5.50 -19.98 2.53
N GLU A 178 4.48 -20.72 2.96
CA GLU A 178 3.67 -20.39 4.13
C GLU A 178 4.45 -20.27 5.45
N ASP A 179 5.57 -20.95 5.58
CA ASP A 179 6.35 -21.00 6.82
C ASP A 179 7.51 -19.98 6.84
N LYS A 180 7.74 -19.30 5.69
CA LYS A 180 8.83 -18.33 5.53
C LYS A 180 8.32 -16.94 5.10
N GLU A 181 7.09 -16.84 4.62
CA GLU A 181 6.49 -15.55 4.29
C GLU A 181 6.02 -14.89 5.57
N ASP A 182 6.73 -13.84 5.97
CA ASP A 182 6.55 -13.18 7.26
C ASP A 182 5.11 -12.77 7.55
N LEU A 183 4.41 -12.21 6.54
CA LEU A 183 3.01 -11.80 6.68
C LEU A 183 2.08 -13.01 6.88
N VAL A 184 2.39 -14.15 6.28
CA VAL A 184 1.61 -15.39 6.49
C VAL A 184 1.89 -15.96 7.88
N VAL A 185 3.15 -15.96 8.32
CA VAL A 185 3.53 -16.43 9.67
C VAL A 185 2.87 -15.54 10.74
N PHE A 186 2.90 -14.23 10.57
CA PHE A 186 2.19 -13.28 11.44
C PHE A 186 0.69 -13.58 11.47
N SER A 187 0.07 -13.73 10.31
CA SER A 187 -1.37 -13.94 10.16
C SER A 187 -1.83 -15.26 10.82
N LYS A 188 -1.04 -16.33 10.70
CA LYS A 188 -1.32 -17.60 11.39
C LYS A 188 -1.44 -17.37 12.91
N LYS A 189 -0.46 -16.72 13.52
CA LYS A 189 -0.46 -16.42 14.96
C LYS A 189 -1.60 -15.45 15.35
N TYR A 190 -1.79 -14.37 14.58
CA TYR A 190 -2.80 -13.36 14.87
C TYR A 190 -4.21 -13.94 14.85
N SER A 191 -4.51 -14.77 13.86
CA SER A 191 -5.83 -15.38 13.67
C SER A 191 -6.20 -16.45 14.71
N GLU A 192 -5.25 -16.91 15.52
CA GLU A 192 -5.52 -17.83 16.63
C GLU A 192 -6.21 -17.14 17.82
N THR A 193 -5.92 -15.85 18.00
CA THR A 193 -6.38 -15.07 19.17
C THR A 193 -7.35 -13.94 18.80
N HIS A 194 -7.48 -13.61 17.53
CA HIS A 194 -8.33 -12.53 17.04
C HIS A 194 -9.38 -13.05 16.07
N ASP A 195 -10.61 -12.59 16.26
CA ASP A 195 -11.73 -12.94 15.38
C ASP A 195 -11.72 -12.02 14.14
N VAL A 196 -11.06 -12.49 13.09
CA VAL A 196 -10.97 -11.83 11.78
C VAL A 196 -11.21 -12.86 10.68
N ASP A 197 -11.83 -12.45 9.57
CA ASP A 197 -12.05 -13.32 8.41
C ASP A 197 -10.97 -13.12 7.35
N PHE A 198 -10.55 -11.86 7.15
CA PHE A 198 -9.56 -11.47 6.16
C PHE A 198 -8.44 -10.67 6.81
N MET A 199 -7.23 -10.92 6.39
CA MET A 199 -6.04 -10.13 6.72
C MET A 199 -5.42 -9.66 5.41
N ILE A 200 -5.51 -8.36 5.12
CA ILE A 200 -5.14 -7.78 3.83
C ILE A 200 -3.92 -6.87 3.98
N TYR A 201 -2.93 -7.07 3.12
CA TYR A 201 -1.63 -6.43 3.15
C TYR A 201 -1.17 -5.94 1.78
N GLY A 202 -0.28 -4.96 1.78
CA GLY A 202 0.59 -4.56 0.69
C GLY A 202 2.04 -5.01 0.90
N HIS A 203 2.99 -4.09 0.69
CA HIS A 203 4.40 -4.16 1.06
C HIS A 203 5.26 -5.19 0.32
N ARG A 204 4.78 -6.41 0.13
CA ARG A 204 5.58 -7.52 -0.41
C ARG A 204 5.59 -7.60 -1.94
N HIS A 205 4.80 -6.81 -2.62
CA HIS A 205 4.68 -6.80 -4.09
C HIS A 205 4.44 -8.18 -4.72
N ILE A 206 3.91 -9.12 -3.96
CA ILE A 206 3.48 -10.45 -4.44
C ILE A 206 1.97 -10.54 -4.43
N LEU A 207 1.42 -11.24 -5.39
CA LEU A 207 -0.01 -11.53 -5.43
C LEU A 207 -0.25 -12.84 -4.70
N LEU A 208 -0.95 -12.78 -3.56
CA LEU A 208 -1.26 -13.96 -2.76
C LEU A 208 -2.69 -13.87 -2.25
N ASP A 209 -3.42 -14.95 -2.39
CA ASP A 209 -4.71 -15.19 -1.75
C ASP A 209 -4.68 -16.60 -1.16
N LEU A 210 -4.48 -16.68 0.14
CA LEU A 210 -4.22 -17.93 0.85
C LEU A 210 -5.29 -18.18 1.92
N GLN A 211 -5.96 -19.31 1.84
CA GLN A 211 -6.85 -19.77 2.89
C GLN A 211 -6.08 -20.56 3.94
N LEU A 212 -6.12 -20.10 5.19
CA LEU A 212 -5.53 -20.81 6.32
C LEU A 212 -6.40 -22.01 6.75
N LYS A 213 -5.81 -22.93 7.53
CA LYS A 213 -6.52 -24.12 8.06
C LYS A 213 -7.76 -23.77 8.89
N ASN A 214 -7.75 -22.62 9.57
CA ASN A 214 -8.89 -22.10 10.35
C ASN A 214 -9.92 -21.34 9.50
N ARG A 215 -9.89 -21.46 8.17
CA ARG A 215 -10.75 -20.82 7.17
C ARG A 215 -10.59 -19.29 7.09
N LYS A 216 -9.65 -18.67 7.78
CA LYS A 216 -9.31 -17.26 7.61
C LYS A 216 -8.51 -17.06 6.32
N ARG A 217 -8.62 -15.88 5.69
CA ARG A 217 -7.90 -15.61 4.44
C ARG A 217 -6.80 -14.57 4.65
N VAL A 218 -5.63 -14.86 4.10
CA VAL A 218 -4.48 -13.94 4.04
C VAL A 218 -4.34 -13.47 2.61
N VAL A 219 -4.43 -12.17 2.40
CA VAL A 219 -4.35 -11.56 1.07
C VAL A 219 -3.17 -10.59 1.06
N ILE A 220 -2.29 -10.73 0.07
CA ILE A 220 -1.28 -9.74 -0.25
C ILE A 220 -1.62 -9.21 -1.64
N LEU A 221 -1.88 -7.91 -1.72
CA LEU A 221 -2.52 -7.28 -2.88
C LEU A 221 -1.64 -7.23 -4.14
N GLY A 222 -0.34 -7.53 -4.02
CA GLY A 222 0.59 -7.30 -5.13
C GLY A 222 1.08 -5.86 -5.15
N ASP A 223 1.08 -5.24 -6.33
CA ASP A 223 1.43 -3.83 -6.51
C ASP A 223 0.62 -3.18 -7.64
N PHE A 224 0.58 -1.85 -7.62
CA PHE A 224 0.01 -1.06 -8.72
C PHE A 224 1.09 -0.46 -9.64
N VAL A 225 2.25 -1.10 -9.73
CA VAL A 225 3.38 -0.72 -10.60
C VAL A 225 3.59 -1.72 -11.72
N SER A 226 3.63 -3.01 -11.39
CA SER A 226 3.93 -4.11 -12.31
C SER A 226 2.75 -5.06 -12.54
N ILE A 227 2.02 -5.39 -11.47
CA ILE A 227 0.90 -6.34 -11.49
C ILE A 227 -0.42 -5.62 -11.77
N PHE A 228 -0.60 -4.41 -11.20
CA PHE A 228 -1.84 -3.62 -11.26
C PHE A 228 -3.04 -4.35 -10.68
N SER A 229 -2.82 -4.91 -9.49
CA SER A 229 -3.80 -5.69 -8.76
C SER A 229 -4.50 -4.88 -7.68
N PHE A 230 -5.72 -5.31 -7.37
CA PHE A 230 -6.54 -4.70 -6.33
C PHE A 230 -7.49 -5.74 -5.74
N GLY A 231 -7.94 -5.53 -4.51
CA GLY A 231 -8.98 -6.32 -3.88
C GLY A 231 -10.35 -5.66 -4.06
N VAL A 232 -11.41 -6.45 -4.16
CA VAL A 232 -12.79 -5.98 -4.13
C VAL A 232 -13.65 -6.88 -3.24
N PHE A 233 -14.48 -6.26 -2.41
CA PHE A 233 -15.48 -6.95 -1.58
C PHE A 233 -16.85 -6.38 -1.88
N ASP A 234 -17.79 -7.25 -2.29
CA ASP A 234 -19.13 -6.84 -2.71
C ASP A 234 -20.18 -6.91 -1.58
N GLY A 235 -19.78 -7.28 -0.38
CA GLY A 235 -20.64 -7.49 0.79
C GLY A 235 -20.76 -8.97 1.17
N GLU A 236 -20.45 -9.87 0.25
CA GLU A 236 -20.50 -11.33 0.43
C GLU A 236 -19.16 -11.99 0.14
N GLU A 237 -18.57 -11.68 -1.01
CA GLU A 237 -17.35 -12.31 -1.51
C GLU A 237 -16.20 -11.30 -1.68
N PHE A 238 -15.01 -11.72 -1.29
CA PHE A 238 -13.76 -11.02 -1.58
C PHE A 238 -13.08 -11.64 -2.81
N ARG A 239 -12.73 -10.79 -3.77
CA ARG A 239 -11.98 -11.16 -4.96
C ARG A 239 -10.71 -10.33 -5.08
N LEU A 240 -9.63 -10.99 -5.49
CA LEU A 240 -8.37 -10.35 -5.85
C LEU A 240 -8.33 -10.25 -7.38
N GLU A 241 -8.35 -9.02 -7.89
CA GLU A 241 -8.44 -8.72 -9.31
C GLU A 241 -7.16 -8.04 -9.81
N PHE A 242 -6.93 -8.11 -11.10
CA PHE A 242 -5.82 -7.44 -11.77
C PHE A 242 -6.23 -7.01 -13.18
N ASP A 243 -5.56 -5.99 -13.70
CA ASP A 243 -5.82 -5.50 -15.05
C ASP A 243 -5.34 -6.52 -16.11
N ALA A 244 -6.28 -7.37 -16.54
CA ALA A 244 -6.03 -8.44 -17.52
C ALA A 244 -5.70 -7.91 -18.94
N ASN A 245 -5.89 -6.62 -19.22
CA ASN A 245 -5.57 -6.01 -20.53
C ASN A 245 -4.07 -5.75 -20.72
N ARG A 246 -3.23 -6.15 -19.78
CA ARG A 246 -1.78 -6.14 -19.95
C ARG A 246 -1.30 -7.42 -20.59
N THR A 247 -0.95 -7.33 -21.86
CA THR A 247 0.06 -8.21 -22.44
C THR A 247 1.32 -8.13 -21.60
N ALA A 248 1.71 -9.26 -21.01
CA ALA A 248 2.90 -9.41 -20.21
C ALA A 248 4.09 -8.71 -20.88
N SER A 249 4.78 -7.84 -20.14
CA SER A 249 6.14 -7.47 -20.47
C SER A 249 6.96 -8.77 -20.53
N PRO A 250 7.86 -8.99 -21.49
CA PRO A 250 8.42 -10.31 -21.80
C PRO A 250 9.36 -10.95 -20.75
N ASN A 251 9.33 -10.49 -19.51
CA ASN A 251 10.18 -10.98 -18.42
C ASN A 251 9.45 -11.69 -17.27
N HIS A 252 8.19 -12.09 -17.43
CA HIS A 252 7.48 -12.92 -16.46
C HIS A 252 7.12 -14.28 -17.05
N GLU A 253 8.14 -15.10 -17.36
CA GLU A 253 7.97 -16.54 -17.38
C GLU A 253 7.96 -17.07 -15.94
N GLY A 254 6.84 -17.61 -15.52
CA GLY A 254 6.75 -18.56 -14.42
C GLY A 254 6.12 -18.11 -13.12
N ASN A 255 4.82 -17.86 -13.09
CA ASN A 255 4.00 -18.30 -11.96
C ASN A 255 2.63 -18.70 -12.51
N LYS A 256 2.51 -19.97 -12.88
CA LYS A 256 1.19 -20.58 -13.03
C LYS A 256 0.60 -20.67 -11.64
N ILE A 257 -0.47 -19.92 -11.43
CA ILE A 257 -1.35 -20.09 -10.26
C ILE A 257 -1.92 -21.51 -10.36
N GLY A 258 -1.45 -22.41 -9.50
CA GLY A 258 -2.10 -23.71 -9.33
C GLY A 258 -3.38 -23.48 -8.53
N PHE A 259 -4.51 -23.77 -9.15
CA PHE A 259 -5.81 -23.95 -8.52
C PHE A 259 -5.81 -25.22 -7.67
#